data_6d6dbd21f5e1aa586d9aa5d0eddc3699
#
_entry.id   6d6dbd21f5e1aa586d9aa5d0eddc3699
#
_cell.length_a   1.000
_cell.length_b   1.000
_cell.length_c   1.000
_cell.angle_alpha   90.00
_cell.angle_beta   90.00
_cell.angle_gamma   90.00
#
_symmetry.space_group_name_H-M   'P 1'
#
loop_
_entity.id
_entity.type
_entity.pdbx_description
1 polymer ?
#
loop_
_entity_poly.entity_id
_entity_poly.type
_entity_poly.pdbx_seq_one_letter_code
_entity_poly.pdbx_strand_id
1 'polypeptide(L)'
;MGALMNCHEPPCGMGREDSRPGTGHPGGHTGHPGGMPAGPRTLEDGSPLCRLIAWEVTRSCNLACKHCRAEAHPEPYPGELSTEEAKALIDTFPSVGNPIIIFTGGDPMIRPDVYELIAYAGSKGLRCVMSPNGTLITPENARKIKEAGVQRCSISIDGYNAEKHDAFRCVPGAFDATMRGIECLKAEGVEFQINTTVTRDNLHDFKKIFELCERIGAAAWHIFLLVPMGRAAELADQVITAQEYEDVLHWF
;
A
#
# COMPACT_ATOMS: atom_id res chain seq x y z
N MET A 1 -45.35 11.83 -0.50
CA MET A 1 -45.50 12.26 -1.89
C MET A 1 -44.12 12.14 -2.55
N GLY A 2 -44.01 11.13 -3.37
CA GLY A 2 -42.81 10.67 -4.02
C GLY A 2 -42.44 11.42 -5.28
N ALA A 3 -41.20 11.32 -5.63
CA ALA A 3 -40.75 11.45 -7.02
C ALA A 3 -39.56 10.48 -7.23
N LEU A 4 -39.83 9.40 -7.90
CA LEU A 4 -38.89 8.49 -8.52
C LEU A 4 -38.29 9.21 -9.74
N MET A 5 -36.97 9.34 -9.82
CA MET A 5 -36.28 9.73 -11.07
C MET A 5 -35.73 8.50 -11.76
N ASN A 6 -36.23 8.28 -12.97
CA ASN A 6 -35.81 7.25 -13.92
C ASN A 6 -34.37 7.44 -14.40
N CYS A 7 -33.58 6.35 -14.37
CA CYS A 7 -32.34 6.24 -15.11
C CYS A 7 -32.65 5.99 -16.60
N HIS A 8 -32.21 6.89 -17.47
CA HIS A 8 -32.21 6.68 -18.91
C HIS A 8 -30.90 5.99 -19.31
N GLU A 9 -31.02 4.86 -19.98
CA GLU A 9 -29.94 4.18 -20.73
C GLU A 9 -29.57 4.99 -21.97
N PRO A 10 -28.27 5.07 -22.35
CA PRO A 10 -27.87 5.60 -23.65
C PRO A 10 -27.93 4.48 -24.72
N PRO A 11 -28.20 4.83 -25.99
CA PRO A 11 -28.39 3.88 -27.08
C PRO A 11 -27.07 3.27 -27.57
N CYS A 12 -27.15 1.98 -27.85
CA CYS A 12 -26.15 1.17 -28.53
C CYS A 12 -26.05 1.53 -30.02
N GLY A 13 -24.83 1.67 -30.52
CA GLY A 13 -24.56 1.50 -31.95
C GLY A 13 -23.83 2.65 -32.62
N MET A 14 -22.53 2.43 -32.92
CA MET A 14 -21.91 2.75 -34.22
C MET A 14 -20.55 2.07 -34.30
N GLY A 15 -20.46 1.09 -35.20
CA GLY A 15 -19.21 0.47 -35.61
C GLY A 15 -18.30 1.48 -36.33
N ARG A 16 -17.02 1.44 -36.00
CA ARG A 16 -15.97 2.01 -36.84
C ARG A 16 -15.03 0.90 -37.28
N GLU A 17 -15.02 0.66 -38.58
CA GLU A 17 -13.99 -0.09 -39.27
C GLU A 17 -12.65 0.65 -39.14
N ASP A 18 -11.68 0.01 -38.54
CA ASP A 18 -10.31 0.54 -38.40
C ASP A 18 -9.40 -0.20 -39.39
N SER A 19 -9.18 0.43 -40.55
CA SER A 19 -8.19 0.02 -41.54
C SER A 19 -6.89 0.81 -41.30
N ARG A 20 -5.91 0.23 -40.58
CA ARG A 20 -4.53 0.70 -40.56
C ARG A 20 -3.57 -0.40 -40.99
N PRO A 21 -2.62 -0.10 -41.91
CA PRO A 21 -1.63 -1.08 -42.37
C PRO A 21 -0.57 -1.29 -41.29
N GLY A 22 -0.26 -2.56 -41.03
CA GLY A 22 0.76 -2.99 -40.07
C GLY A 22 2.16 -2.58 -40.49
N THR A 23 2.87 -1.90 -39.59
CA THR A 23 4.33 -1.80 -39.62
C THR A 23 4.89 -2.71 -38.53
N GLY A 24 5.45 -3.85 -38.96
CA GLY A 24 6.11 -4.79 -38.06
C GLY A 24 7.38 -4.20 -37.48
N HIS A 25 7.47 -4.19 -36.14
CA HIS A 25 8.73 -4.06 -35.42
C HIS A 25 9.09 -5.43 -34.82
N PRO A 26 10.30 -5.97 -35.08
CA PRO A 26 10.81 -7.16 -34.41
C PRO A 26 11.46 -6.73 -33.09
N GLY A 27 10.69 -6.64 -32.04
CA GLY A 27 11.17 -6.45 -30.68
C GLY A 27 10.80 -7.68 -29.85
N GLY A 28 11.77 -8.59 -29.67
CA GLY A 28 11.60 -9.72 -28.77
C GLY A 28 11.46 -9.24 -27.32
N HIS A 29 10.25 -9.25 -26.81
CA HIS A 29 10.01 -9.17 -25.37
C HIS A 29 10.35 -10.53 -24.77
N THR A 30 11.54 -10.61 -24.15
CA THR A 30 11.85 -11.68 -23.20
C THR A 30 10.86 -11.53 -22.04
N GLY A 31 9.91 -12.46 -21.95
CA GLY A 31 8.91 -12.50 -20.92
C GLY A 31 9.56 -12.48 -19.54
N HIS A 32 9.09 -11.60 -18.65
CA HIS A 32 9.39 -11.68 -17.24
C HIS A 32 8.90 -13.04 -16.70
N PRO A 33 9.79 -13.88 -16.11
CA PRO A 33 9.37 -15.09 -15.44
C PRO A 33 8.87 -14.73 -14.04
N GLY A 34 7.61 -14.39 -13.90
CA GLY A 34 7.05 -13.97 -12.60
C GLY A 34 5.53 -13.89 -12.55
N GLY A 35 4.83 -14.36 -13.58
CA GLY A 35 3.40 -14.58 -13.46
C GLY A 35 3.16 -15.69 -12.44
N MET A 36 2.54 -15.36 -11.28
CA MET A 36 2.03 -16.39 -10.39
C MET A 36 1.15 -17.33 -11.23
N PRO A 37 1.32 -18.66 -11.11
CA PRO A 37 0.43 -19.60 -11.81
C PRO A 37 -1.01 -19.23 -11.45
N ALA A 38 -1.88 -19.20 -12.44
CA ALA A 38 -3.30 -18.97 -12.23
C ALA A 38 -3.87 -20.19 -11.48
N GLY A 39 -3.67 -20.23 -10.15
CA GLY A 39 -4.28 -21.21 -9.27
C GLY A 39 -5.81 -21.04 -9.24
N PRO A 40 -6.55 -21.97 -8.65
CA PRO A 40 -7.98 -21.89 -8.55
C PRO A 40 -8.41 -20.53 -7.97
N ARG A 41 -9.46 -19.95 -8.55
CA ARG A 41 -10.00 -18.65 -8.10
C ARG A 41 -11.05 -18.83 -6.99
N THR A 42 -11.40 -20.06 -6.70
CA THR A 42 -12.41 -20.46 -5.71
C THR A 42 -11.87 -21.55 -4.81
N LEU A 43 -12.40 -21.61 -3.59
CA LEU A 43 -12.24 -22.74 -2.68
C LEU A 43 -13.02 -23.98 -3.18
N GLU A 44 -12.86 -25.13 -2.53
CA GLU A 44 -13.54 -26.38 -2.89
C GLU A 44 -15.08 -26.26 -2.84
N ASP A 45 -15.61 -25.40 -1.97
CA ASP A 45 -17.04 -25.12 -1.83
C ASP A 45 -17.57 -24.10 -2.86
N GLY A 46 -16.71 -23.63 -3.79
CA GLY A 46 -17.05 -22.63 -4.81
C GLY A 46 -17.00 -21.19 -4.33
N SER A 47 -16.68 -20.91 -3.05
CA SER A 47 -16.52 -19.56 -2.53
C SER A 47 -15.28 -18.86 -3.10
N PRO A 48 -15.27 -17.53 -3.23
CA PRO A 48 -14.10 -16.79 -3.73
C PRO A 48 -12.87 -16.99 -2.83
N LEU A 49 -11.73 -17.28 -3.44
CA LEU A 49 -10.45 -17.39 -2.74
C LEU A 49 -9.98 -16.00 -2.30
N CYS A 50 -9.74 -15.81 -1.02
CA CYS A 50 -9.11 -14.60 -0.50
C CYS A 50 -7.60 -14.64 -0.79
N ARG A 51 -7.09 -13.66 -1.55
CA ARG A 51 -5.67 -13.58 -1.91
C ARG A 51 -4.87 -12.64 -1.04
N LEU A 52 -5.53 -11.68 -0.42
CA LEU A 52 -4.90 -10.64 0.37
C LEU A 52 -5.84 -10.17 1.48
N ILE A 53 -5.29 -10.03 2.68
CA ILE A 53 -5.94 -9.40 3.82
C ILE A 53 -5.09 -8.20 4.24
N ALA A 54 -5.62 -6.99 4.11
CA ALA A 54 -5.03 -5.81 4.72
C ALA A 54 -5.66 -5.62 6.10
N TRP A 55 -4.88 -5.86 7.15
CA TRP A 55 -5.37 -5.81 8.52
C TRP A 55 -4.81 -4.60 9.25
N GLU A 56 -5.70 -3.67 9.60
CA GLU A 56 -5.38 -2.56 10.50
C GLU A 56 -5.29 -3.09 11.94
N VAL A 57 -4.08 -3.50 12.35
CA VAL A 57 -3.84 -4.11 13.67
C VAL A 57 -3.92 -3.09 14.80
N THR A 58 -3.77 -1.81 14.48
CA THR A 58 -3.98 -0.65 15.35
C THR A 58 -4.37 0.55 14.51
N ARG A 59 -5.10 1.50 15.09
CA ARG A 59 -5.34 2.80 14.45
C ARG A 59 -4.42 3.90 15.00
N SER A 60 -3.60 3.59 16.01
CA SER A 60 -2.62 4.53 16.55
C SER A 60 -1.50 4.80 15.55
N CYS A 61 -1.05 6.05 15.48
CA CYS A 61 0.03 6.47 14.59
C CYS A 61 0.81 7.64 15.21
N ASN A 62 2.11 7.67 14.99
CA ASN A 62 2.98 8.77 15.39
C ASN A 62 3.05 9.90 14.35
N LEU A 63 2.37 9.78 13.21
CA LEU A 63 2.26 10.81 12.17
C LEU A 63 0.84 11.38 12.09
N ALA A 64 0.71 12.58 11.50
CA ALA A 64 -0.55 13.31 11.36
C ALA A 64 -0.90 13.62 9.89
N CYS A 65 -0.61 12.68 8.98
CA CYS A 65 -0.70 12.85 7.54
C CYS A 65 -2.03 13.49 7.09
N LYS A 66 -1.95 14.47 6.17
CA LYS A 66 -3.13 15.17 5.62
C LYS A 66 -4.12 14.23 4.93
N HIS A 67 -3.61 13.19 4.27
CA HIS A 67 -4.41 12.24 3.48
C HIS A 67 -4.84 10.99 4.25
N CYS A 68 -4.69 10.96 5.57
CA CYS A 68 -4.95 9.75 6.35
C CYS A 68 -6.40 9.32 6.29
N ARG A 69 -6.66 8.19 5.62
CA ARG A 69 -7.98 7.57 5.50
C ARG A 69 -8.54 7.12 6.86
N ALA A 70 -7.66 6.61 7.74
CA ALA A 70 -8.04 6.09 9.04
C ALA A 70 -8.18 7.18 10.13
N GLU A 71 -7.86 8.45 9.81
CA GLU A 71 -7.82 9.54 10.80
C GLU A 71 -6.99 9.20 12.04
N ALA A 72 -5.90 8.46 11.83
CA ALA A 72 -5.07 7.95 12.89
C ALA A 72 -4.52 9.06 13.80
N HIS A 73 -4.40 8.77 15.09
CA HIS A 73 -3.84 9.64 16.13
C HIS A 73 -2.96 8.83 17.11
N PRO A 74 -2.17 9.48 17.99
CA PRO A 74 -1.21 8.77 18.83
C PRO A 74 -1.84 7.89 19.91
N GLU A 75 -3.05 8.22 20.36
CA GLU A 75 -3.69 7.53 21.47
C GLU A 75 -4.22 6.15 21.05
N PRO A 76 -4.25 5.16 21.97
CA PRO A 76 -4.86 3.87 21.72
C PRO A 76 -6.35 3.98 21.39
N TYR A 77 -6.81 3.12 20.47
CA TYR A 77 -8.23 3.05 20.13
C TYR A 77 -8.97 2.03 21.00
N PRO A 78 -10.16 2.39 21.52
CA PRO A 78 -11.01 1.42 22.19
C PRO A 78 -11.42 0.27 21.26
N GLY A 79 -11.38 -0.97 21.77
CA GLY A 79 -11.83 -2.14 21.03
C GLY A 79 -10.82 -2.71 20.03
N GLU A 80 -9.55 -2.32 20.10
CA GLU A 80 -8.49 -3.09 19.45
C GLU A 80 -8.42 -4.50 20.04
N LEU A 81 -8.19 -5.50 19.18
CA LEU A 81 -8.11 -6.89 19.63
C LEU A 81 -6.92 -7.08 20.57
N SER A 82 -7.12 -7.84 21.65
CA SER A 82 -6.03 -8.35 22.46
C SER A 82 -5.14 -9.29 21.64
N THR A 83 -3.97 -9.64 22.17
CA THR A 83 -3.05 -10.58 21.52
C THR A 83 -3.72 -11.94 21.25
N GLU A 84 -4.49 -12.44 22.23
CA GLU A 84 -5.20 -13.71 22.14
C GLU A 84 -6.33 -13.68 21.11
N GLU A 85 -7.12 -12.63 21.08
CA GLU A 85 -8.17 -12.42 20.06
C GLU A 85 -7.57 -12.27 18.66
N ALA A 86 -6.45 -11.54 18.54
CA ALA A 86 -5.71 -11.38 17.30
C ALA A 86 -5.17 -12.73 16.77
N LYS A 87 -4.62 -13.58 17.64
CA LYS A 87 -4.20 -14.94 17.28
C LYS A 87 -5.38 -15.82 16.87
N ALA A 88 -6.49 -15.75 17.60
CA ALA A 88 -7.71 -16.47 17.24
C ALA A 88 -8.25 -16.04 15.86
N LEU A 89 -8.16 -14.76 15.54
CA LEU A 89 -8.48 -14.25 14.19
C LEU A 89 -7.51 -14.82 13.14
N ILE A 90 -6.20 -14.82 13.39
CA ILE A 90 -5.19 -15.39 12.48
C ILE A 90 -5.49 -16.86 12.19
N ASP A 91 -5.94 -17.64 13.19
CA ASP A 91 -6.29 -19.05 13.01
C ASP A 91 -7.43 -19.28 11.99
N THR A 92 -8.24 -18.27 11.72
CA THR A 92 -9.32 -18.37 10.73
C THR A 92 -8.84 -18.10 9.29
N PHE A 93 -7.72 -17.42 9.08
CA PHE A 93 -7.27 -16.99 7.75
C PHE A 93 -7.01 -18.14 6.78
N PRO A 94 -6.44 -19.30 7.19
CA PRO A 94 -6.27 -20.43 6.26
C PRO A 94 -7.59 -20.98 5.70
N SER A 95 -8.73 -20.77 6.36
CA SER A 95 -10.03 -21.25 5.88
C SER A 95 -10.54 -20.50 4.64
N VAL A 96 -10.04 -19.28 4.39
CA VAL A 96 -10.41 -18.47 3.22
C VAL A 96 -9.37 -18.55 2.09
N GLY A 97 -8.40 -19.45 2.21
CA GLY A 97 -7.32 -19.67 1.26
C GLY A 97 -5.95 -19.52 1.91
N ASN A 98 -4.95 -19.10 1.14
CA ASN A 98 -3.61 -18.77 1.65
C ASN A 98 -3.29 -17.30 1.34
N PRO A 99 -3.97 -16.35 1.99
CA PRO A 99 -3.83 -14.93 1.70
C PRO A 99 -2.45 -14.39 2.12
N ILE A 100 -1.98 -13.36 1.40
CA ILE A 100 -0.93 -12.50 1.92
C ILE A 100 -1.55 -11.62 3.00
N ILE A 101 -0.94 -11.59 4.18
CA ILE A 101 -1.39 -10.71 5.26
C ILE A 101 -0.53 -9.46 5.27
N ILE A 102 -1.18 -8.30 5.09
CA ILE A 102 -0.55 -6.99 5.24
C ILE A 102 -0.86 -6.47 6.63
N PHE A 103 0.12 -6.50 7.53
CA PHE A 103 0.03 -5.86 8.83
C PHE A 103 0.19 -4.34 8.63
N THR A 104 -0.90 -3.62 8.83
CA THR A 104 -1.00 -2.17 8.62
C THR A 104 -1.80 -1.50 9.74
N GLY A 105 -2.27 -0.28 9.54
CA GLY A 105 -3.11 0.42 10.50
C GLY A 105 -2.90 1.92 10.43
N GLY A 106 -2.78 2.56 11.58
CA GLY A 106 -2.13 3.85 11.71
C GLY A 106 -0.64 3.66 11.41
N ASP A 107 0.10 3.13 12.39
CA ASP A 107 1.40 2.51 12.14
C ASP A 107 1.48 1.19 12.92
N PRO A 108 1.71 0.05 12.26
CA PRO A 108 1.69 -1.25 12.91
C PRO A 108 2.78 -1.41 13.99
N MET A 109 3.88 -0.65 13.89
CA MET A 109 4.98 -0.70 14.87
C MET A 109 4.65 -0.08 16.23
N ILE A 110 3.53 0.65 16.33
CA ILE A 110 3.04 1.17 17.61
C ILE A 110 2.40 0.06 18.45
N ARG A 111 1.84 -0.96 17.81
CA ARG A 111 1.30 -2.11 18.49
C ARG A 111 2.42 -2.97 19.09
N PRO A 112 2.48 -3.15 20.42
CA PRO A 112 3.64 -3.75 21.09
C PRO A 112 3.87 -5.24 20.75
N ASP A 113 2.80 -6.00 20.43
CA ASP A 113 2.83 -7.43 20.11
C ASP A 113 2.86 -7.71 18.59
N VAL A 114 3.06 -6.70 17.74
CA VAL A 114 2.98 -6.86 16.28
C VAL A 114 3.94 -7.93 15.73
N TYR A 115 5.16 -7.99 16.26
CA TYR A 115 6.16 -8.98 15.81
C TYR A 115 5.77 -10.40 16.21
N GLU A 116 5.17 -10.56 17.39
CA GLU A 116 4.62 -11.85 17.87
C GLU A 116 3.46 -12.31 16.96
N LEU A 117 2.55 -11.40 16.61
CA LEU A 117 1.44 -11.71 15.70
C LEU A 117 1.91 -12.09 14.30
N ILE A 118 2.92 -11.39 13.77
CA ILE A 118 3.52 -11.72 12.46
C ILE A 118 4.18 -13.10 12.49
N ALA A 119 4.99 -13.38 13.53
CA ALA A 119 5.63 -14.70 13.68
C ALA A 119 4.57 -15.81 13.84
N TYR A 120 3.50 -15.54 14.57
CA TYR A 120 2.39 -16.49 14.73
C TYR A 120 1.69 -16.76 13.41
N ALA A 121 1.38 -15.73 12.62
CA ALA A 121 0.80 -15.89 11.28
C ALA A 121 1.74 -16.68 10.35
N GLY A 122 3.04 -16.41 10.40
CA GLY A 122 4.07 -17.17 9.67
C GLY A 122 4.10 -18.65 10.07
N SER A 123 3.90 -18.99 11.36
CA SER A 123 3.82 -20.37 11.84
C SER A 123 2.61 -21.16 11.30
N LYS A 124 1.57 -20.44 10.84
CA LYS A 124 0.40 -21.02 10.14
C LYS A 124 0.61 -21.15 8.63
N GLY A 125 1.82 -20.87 8.13
CA GLY A 125 2.15 -20.91 6.69
C GLY A 125 1.68 -19.68 5.91
N LEU A 126 1.23 -18.62 6.58
CA LEU A 126 0.77 -17.39 5.94
C LEU A 126 1.96 -16.52 5.54
N ARG A 127 1.87 -15.89 4.39
CA ARG A 127 2.84 -14.91 3.93
C ARG A 127 2.56 -13.56 4.55
N CYS A 128 3.52 -13.02 5.34
CA CYS A 128 3.37 -11.77 6.06
C CYS A 128 4.20 -10.65 5.45
N VAL A 129 3.58 -9.50 5.24
CA VAL A 129 4.21 -8.24 4.87
C VAL A 129 3.75 -7.15 5.84
N MET A 130 4.49 -6.06 5.96
CA MET A 130 4.20 -5.01 6.93
C MET A 130 4.24 -3.64 6.25
N SER A 131 3.33 -2.74 6.62
CA SER A 131 3.21 -1.39 6.03
C SER A 131 3.40 -0.30 7.08
N PRO A 132 4.62 -0.12 7.62
CA PRO A 132 4.93 0.99 8.52
C PRO A 132 5.19 2.28 7.73
N ASN A 133 5.09 3.42 8.40
CA ASN A 133 5.49 4.70 7.81
C ASN A 133 7.02 4.85 7.67
N GLY A 134 7.80 4.01 8.34
CA GLY A 134 9.25 3.95 8.27
C GLY A 134 9.98 4.72 9.38
N THR A 135 9.32 5.68 10.04
CA THR A 135 9.98 6.58 11.01
C THR A 135 10.42 5.90 12.31
N LEU A 136 9.78 4.78 12.67
CA LEU A 136 10.06 4.02 13.89
C LEU A 136 11.06 2.87 13.69
N ILE A 137 11.58 2.69 12.47
CA ILE A 137 12.51 1.62 12.17
C ILE A 137 13.92 1.99 12.65
N THR A 138 14.34 1.36 13.73
CA THR A 138 15.70 1.39 14.27
C THR A 138 16.45 0.12 13.87
N PRO A 139 17.78 0.01 14.06
CA PRO A 139 18.50 -1.24 13.83
C PRO A 139 17.91 -2.43 14.63
N GLU A 140 17.48 -2.19 15.87
CA GLU A 140 16.82 -3.22 16.68
C GLU A 140 15.47 -3.64 16.08
N ASN A 141 14.64 -2.68 15.68
CA ASN A 141 13.34 -2.95 15.08
C ASN A 141 13.47 -3.65 13.72
N ALA A 142 14.45 -3.27 12.89
CA ALA A 142 14.73 -3.93 11.62
C ALA A 142 15.08 -5.41 11.82
N ARG A 143 15.87 -5.73 12.86
CA ARG A 143 16.17 -7.12 13.23
C ARG A 143 14.90 -7.86 13.66
N LYS A 144 14.06 -7.26 14.52
CA LYS A 144 12.77 -7.87 14.93
C LYS A 144 11.84 -8.11 13.74
N ILE A 145 11.78 -7.19 12.77
CA ILE A 145 11.05 -7.34 11.50
C ILE A 145 11.55 -8.58 10.75
N LYS A 146 12.87 -8.74 10.64
CA LYS A 146 13.50 -9.89 9.97
C LYS A 146 13.20 -11.20 10.70
N GLU A 147 13.41 -11.23 12.02
CA GLU A 147 13.20 -12.40 12.86
C GLU A 147 11.74 -12.85 12.91
N ALA A 148 10.79 -11.91 12.88
CA ALA A 148 9.36 -12.20 12.78
C ALA A 148 8.95 -12.80 11.42
N GLY A 149 9.83 -12.78 10.42
CA GLY A 149 9.56 -13.36 9.10
C GLY A 149 8.82 -12.44 8.14
N VAL A 150 8.86 -11.13 8.35
CA VAL A 150 8.34 -10.15 7.38
C VAL A 150 9.09 -10.28 6.07
N GLN A 151 8.38 -10.55 4.98
CA GLN A 151 9.00 -10.76 3.68
C GLN A 151 9.27 -9.45 2.93
N ARG A 152 8.46 -8.42 3.15
CA ARG A 152 8.62 -7.09 2.56
C ARG A 152 7.98 -6.03 3.43
N CYS A 153 8.61 -4.88 3.53
CA CYS A 153 8.03 -3.67 4.12
C CYS A 153 7.53 -2.72 3.03
N SER A 154 6.33 -2.15 3.22
CA SER A 154 5.78 -1.10 2.36
C SER A 154 5.98 0.24 3.07
N ILE A 155 6.96 1.01 2.64
CA ILE A 155 7.34 2.28 3.26
C ILE A 155 6.70 3.44 2.49
N SER A 156 6.21 4.43 3.22
CA SER A 156 5.53 5.57 2.61
C SER A 156 6.50 6.72 2.31
N ILE A 157 6.56 7.16 1.04
CA ILE A 157 7.28 8.37 0.62
C ILE A 157 6.40 9.15 -0.36
N ASP A 158 5.99 10.39 0.01
CA ASP A 158 5.13 11.23 -0.83
C ASP A 158 5.84 12.50 -1.34
N GLY A 159 7.11 12.67 -0.99
CA GLY A 159 7.96 13.76 -1.47
C GLY A 159 9.39 13.28 -1.69
N TYR A 160 10.07 13.88 -2.66
CA TYR A 160 11.46 13.51 -3.01
C TYR A 160 12.50 14.10 -2.03
N ASN A 161 12.08 14.95 -1.10
CA ASN A 161 12.92 15.58 -0.07
C ASN A 161 12.13 15.80 1.22
N ALA A 162 12.82 16.24 2.28
CA ALA A 162 12.24 16.48 3.60
C ALA A 162 11.14 17.53 3.56
N GLU A 163 11.34 18.66 2.86
CA GLU A 163 10.36 19.75 2.78
C GLU A 163 9.00 19.23 2.28
N LYS A 164 9.00 18.49 1.18
CA LYS A 164 7.77 17.99 0.55
C LYS A 164 7.12 16.86 1.35
N HIS A 165 7.92 15.91 1.80
CA HIS A 165 7.43 14.76 2.55
C HIS A 165 6.88 15.15 3.91
N ASP A 166 7.62 15.95 4.69
CA ASP A 166 7.22 16.38 6.03
C ASP A 166 5.96 17.26 5.99
N ALA A 167 5.86 18.14 4.98
CA ALA A 167 4.66 18.96 4.76
C ALA A 167 3.40 18.10 4.50
N PHE A 168 3.55 16.95 3.85
CA PHE A 168 2.45 16.02 3.57
C PHE A 168 2.12 15.12 4.77
N ARG A 169 3.16 14.69 5.50
CA ARG A 169 3.03 13.84 6.69
C ARG A 169 2.75 14.61 7.97
N CYS A 170 2.88 15.97 7.94
CA CYS A 170 2.62 16.90 9.04
C CYS A 170 3.51 16.67 10.28
N VAL A 171 4.69 16.11 10.11
CA VAL A 171 5.67 15.87 11.17
C VAL A 171 7.06 16.23 10.65
N PRO A 172 7.69 17.31 11.18
CA PRO A 172 9.06 17.66 10.82
C PRO A 172 10.05 16.53 11.13
N GLY A 173 10.94 16.24 10.19
CA GLY A 173 11.95 15.19 10.31
C GLY A 173 11.43 13.78 9.97
N ALA A 174 10.18 13.62 9.53
CA ALA A 174 9.63 12.35 9.12
C ALA A 174 10.41 11.74 7.93
N PHE A 175 10.78 12.55 6.93
CA PHE A 175 11.59 12.10 5.79
C PHE A 175 12.92 11.50 6.23
N ASP A 176 13.69 12.26 7.02
CA ASP A 176 15.01 11.81 7.47
C ASP A 176 14.92 10.57 8.36
N ALA A 177 13.88 10.48 9.21
CA ALA A 177 13.63 9.29 10.02
C ALA A 177 13.28 8.08 9.13
N THR A 178 12.43 8.26 8.12
CA THR A 178 12.08 7.21 7.15
C THR A 178 13.31 6.75 6.36
N MET A 179 14.15 7.67 5.90
CA MET A 179 15.38 7.33 5.19
C MET A 179 16.35 6.52 6.06
N ARG A 180 16.51 6.90 7.34
CA ARG A 180 17.29 6.06 8.29
C ARG A 180 16.67 4.69 8.49
N GLY A 181 15.35 4.61 8.57
CA GLY A 181 14.62 3.33 8.68
C GLY A 181 14.87 2.41 7.48
N ILE A 182 14.88 2.97 6.27
CA ILE A 182 15.20 2.23 5.04
C ILE A 182 16.63 1.67 5.10
N GLU A 183 17.61 2.46 5.53
CA GLU A 183 18.99 1.98 5.68
C GLU A 183 19.10 0.84 6.72
N CYS A 184 18.30 0.90 7.80
CA CYS A 184 18.22 -0.21 8.77
C CYS A 184 17.65 -1.49 8.14
N LEU A 185 16.58 -1.39 7.32
CA LEU A 185 16.02 -2.55 6.60
C LEU A 185 17.03 -3.16 5.63
N LYS A 186 17.75 -2.32 4.89
CA LYS A 186 18.81 -2.76 3.97
C LYS A 186 19.93 -3.50 4.70
N ALA A 187 20.37 -2.97 5.84
CA ALA A 187 21.42 -3.60 6.66
C ALA A 187 21.03 -5.01 7.14
N GLU A 188 19.76 -5.25 7.44
CA GLU A 188 19.22 -6.55 7.82
C GLU A 188 18.79 -7.42 6.61
N GLY A 189 18.90 -6.90 5.38
CA GLY A 189 18.48 -7.59 4.16
C GLY A 189 16.96 -7.82 4.10
N VAL A 190 16.18 -6.92 4.68
CA VAL A 190 14.72 -6.90 4.55
C VAL A 190 14.34 -6.13 3.29
N GLU A 191 13.64 -6.79 2.39
CA GLU A 191 13.14 -6.17 1.16
C GLU A 191 12.08 -5.10 1.46
N PHE A 192 12.09 -4.01 0.72
CA PHE A 192 11.08 -2.95 0.87
C PHE A 192 10.61 -2.42 -0.48
N GLN A 193 9.40 -1.91 -0.48
CA GLN A 193 8.80 -1.14 -1.57
C GLN A 193 8.38 0.24 -1.07
N ILE A 194 8.23 1.18 -2.00
CA ILE A 194 7.74 2.51 -1.69
C ILE A 194 6.29 2.63 -2.13
N ASN A 195 5.47 3.22 -1.25
CA ASN A 195 4.11 3.62 -1.53
C ASN A 195 4.04 5.15 -1.56
N THR A 196 3.48 5.71 -2.64
CA THR A 196 3.30 7.16 -2.81
C THR A 196 1.83 7.47 -3.09
N THR A 197 1.24 8.40 -2.34
CA THR A 197 -0.08 8.95 -2.66
C THR A 197 0.08 10.15 -3.59
N VAL A 198 -0.47 10.04 -4.79
CA VAL A 198 -0.42 11.10 -5.82
C VAL A 198 -1.52 12.12 -5.56
N THR A 199 -1.13 13.37 -5.52
CA THR A 199 -1.98 14.56 -5.39
C THR A 199 -1.52 15.64 -6.36
N ARG A 200 -2.28 16.70 -6.53
CA ARG A 200 -1.82 17.86 -7.34
C ARG A 200 -0.52 18.47 -6.81
N ASP A 201 -0.32 18.46 -5.50
CA ASP A 201 0.87 19.07 -4.88
C ASP A 201 2.16 18.34 -5.23
N ASN A 202 2.13 17.01 -5.43
CA ASN A 202 3.32 16.20 -5.72
C ASN A 202 3.38 15.63 -7.14
N LEU A 203 2.35 15.84 -7.96
CA LEU A 203 2.29 15.35 -9.34
C LEU A 203 3.51 15.80 -10.16
N HIS A 204 3.92 17.05 -10.00
CA HIS A 204 5.08 17.61 -10.72
C HIS A 204 6.43 17.05 -10.26
N ASP A 205 6.47 16.42 -9.09
CA ASP A 205 7.66 15.81 -8.51
C ASP A 205 7.74 14.29 -8.73
N PHE A 206 6.77 13.73 -9.45
CA PHE A 206 6.60 12.29 -9.66
C PHE A 206 7.88 11.60 -10.16
N LYS A 207 8.53 12.20 -11.17
CA LYS A 207 9.81 11.69 -11.69
C LYS A 207 10.93 11.72 -10.65
N LYS A 208 11.02 12.77 -9.83
CA LYS A 208 12.03 12.87 -8.76
C LYS A 208 11.80 11.85 -7.64
N ILE A 209 10.52 11.52 -7.36
CA ILE A 209 10.18 10.46 -6.39
C ILE A 209 10.60 9.11 -6.96
N PHE A 210 10.36 8.85 -8.24
CA PHE A 210 10.82 7.63 -8.92
C PHE A 210 12.35 7.49 -8.87
N GLU A 211 13.10 8.54 -9.24
CA GLU A 211 14.55 8.57 -9.16
C GLU A 211 15.07 8.36 -7.72
N LEU A 212 14.33 8.84 -6.71
CA LEU A 212 14.62 8.53 -5.30
C LEU A 212 14.43 7.04 -5.03
N CYS A 213 13.30 6.43 -5.47
CA CYS A 213 13.02 5.01 -5.27
C CYS A 213 14.11 4.11 -5.87
N GLU A 214 14.59 4.43 -7.08
CA GLU A 214 15.70 3.72 -7.71
C GLU A 214 17.00 3.86 -6.89
N ARG A 215 17.35 5.09 -6.51
CA ARG A 215 18.57 5.40 -5.77
C ARG A 215 18.65 4.69 -4.42
N ILE A 216 17.53 4.57 -3.70
CA ILE A 216 17.49 3.88 -2.41
C ILE A 216 17.39 2.36 -2.54
N GLY A 217 17.15 1.84 -3.75
CA GLY A 217 17.07 0.41 -4.03
C GLY A 217 15.75 -0.22 -3.63
N ALA A 218 14.64 0.49 -3.81
CA ALA A 218 13.31 -0.05 -3.59
C ALA A 218 13.02 -1.20 -4.57
N ALA A 219 12.49 -2.32 -4.09
CA ALA A 219 12.14 -3.48 -4.91
C ALA A 219 10.92 -3.21 -5.82
N ALA A 220 10.07 -2.26 -5.42
CA ALA A 220 8.92 -1.80 -6.20
C ALA A 220 8.52 -0.39 -5.75
N TRP A 221 7.84 0.32 -6.64
CA TRP A 221 7.16 1.56 -6.33
C TRP A 221 5.68 1.43 -6.66
N HIS A 222 4.83 1.66 -5.66
CA HIS A 222 3.39 1.60 -5.81
C HIS A 222 2.82 3.01 -5.68
N ILE A 223 1.99 3.39 -6.64
CA ILE A 223 1.28 4.66 -6.63
C ILE A 223 -0.17 4.45 -6.21
N PHE A 224 -0.63 5.31 -5.32
CA PHE A 224 -2.01 5.40 -4.88
C PHE A 224 -2.55 6.76 -5.29
N LEU A 225 -3.73 6.78 -5.85
CA LEU A 225 -4.39 8.03 -6.16
C LEU A 225 -5.17 8.49 -4.95
N LEU A 226 -5.14 9.79 -4.67
CA LEU A 226 -5.85 10.35 -3.52
C LEU A 226 -7.34 10.05 -3.63
N VAL A 227 -7.87 9.42 -2.59
CA VAL A 227 -9.32 9.27 -2.38
C VAL A 227 -9.71 10.19 -1.22
N PRO A 228 -10.63 11.14 -1.39
CA PRO A 228 -11.01 12.12 -0.38
C PRO A 228 -11.86 11.49 0.73
N MET A 229 -11.25 10.68 1.59
CA MET A 229 -11.86 10.00 2.74
C MET A 229 -11.04 10.26 4.00
N GLY A 230 -11.67 10.23 5.17
CA GLY A 230 -11.03 10.56 6.43
C GLY A 230 -10.49 12.00 6.39
N ARG A 231 -9.29 12.25 6.89
CA ARG A 231 -8.67 13.59 6.79
C ARG A 231 -8.50 14.09 5.35
N ALA A 232 -8.38 13.16 4.39
CA ALA A 232 -8.32 13.55 2.98
C ALA A 232 -9.63 14.15 2.43
N ALA A 233 -10.73 14.09 3.14
CA ALA A 233 -11.97 14.77 2.75
C ALA A 233 -11.77 16.29 2.59
N GLU A 234 -10.85 16.88 3.35
CA GLU A 234 -10.48 18.30 3.26
C GLU A 234 -9.55 18.61 2.07
N LEU A 235 -9.08 17.57 1.35
CA LEU A 235 -8.16 17.67 0.21
C LEU A 235 -8.85 17.35 -1.13
N ALA A 236 -10.16 17.57 -1.24
CA ALA A 236 -10.89 17.27 -2.48
C ALA A 236 -10.35 18.07 -3.69
N ASP A 237 -9.82 19.27 -3.46
CA ASP A 237 -9.15 20.11 -4.47
C ASP A 237 -7.79 19.57 -4.90
N GLN A 238 -7.19 18.66 -4.12
CA GLN A 238 -5.92 17.99 -4.40
C GLN A 238 -6.08 16.71 -5.23
N VAL A 239 -7.29 16.28 -5.51
CA VAL A 239 -7.56 15.17 -6.42
C VAL A 239 -7.15 15.58 -7.83
N ILE A 240 -6.32 14.76 -8.47
CA ILE A 240 -5.90 15.00 -9.85
C ILE A 240 -7.06 14.81 -10.84
N THR A 241 -7.04 15.53 -11.93
CA THR A 241 -8.05 15.44 -12.99
C THR A 241 -7.98 14.09 -13.72
N ALA A 242 -9.03 13.73 -14.46
CA ALA A 242 -9.04 12.51 -15.26
C ALA A 242 -7.89 12.48 -16.30
N GLN A 243 -7.55 13.62 -16.88
CA GLN A 243 -6.42 13.71 -17.82
C GLN A 243 -5.08 13.49 -17.11
N GLU A 244 -4.84 14.16 -15.98
CA GLU A 244 -3.64 13.95 -15.15
C GLU A 244 -3.52 12.50 -14.66
N TYR A 245 -4.66 11.86 -14.35
CA TYR A 245 -4.72 10.44 -14.01
C TYR A 245 -4.22 9.57 -15.16
N GLU A 246 -4.72 9.82 -16.37
CA GLU A 246 -4.32 9.07 -17.56
C GLU A 246 -2.84 9.32 -17.91
N ASP A 247 -2.36 10.55 -17.76
CA ASP A 247 -0.95 10.92 -17.96
C ASP A 247 -0.03 10.16 -16.97
N VAL A 248 -0.43 10.05 -15.69
CA VAL A 248 0.29 9.25 -14.68
C VAL A 248 0.35 7.78 -15.08
N LEU A 249 -0.77 7.19 -15.51
CA LEU A 249 -0.81 5.78 -15.92
C LEU A 249 0.01 5.51 -17.19
N HIS A 250 0.04 6.44 -18.13
CA HIS A 250 0.86 6.30 -19.34
C HIS A 250 2.34 6.46 -19.07
N TRP A 251 2.70 7.28 -18.09
CA TRP A 251 4.09 7.48 -17.70
C TRP A 251 4.64 6.25 -16.94
N PHE A 252 3.81 5.61 -16.14
CA PHE A 252 4.14 4.45 -15.28
C PHE A 252 4.17 3.15 -16.08
#